data_9a4051a0238fe13be1f39e9fa98c722c
#
_entry.id   9a4051a0238fe13be1f39e9fa98c722c
#
_cell.length_a   1.000
_cell.length_b   1.000
_cell.length_c   1.000
_cell.angle_alpha   90.00
_cell.angle_beta   90.00
_cell.angle_gamma   90.00
#
_symmetry.space_group_name_H-M   'P 1'
#
loop_
_entity.id
_entity.type
_entity.pdbx_description
1 polymer ?
#
loop_
_entity_poly.entity_id
_entity_poly.type
_entity_poly.pdbx_seq_one_letter_code
_entity_poly.pdbx_strand_id
1 'polypeptide(L)'
;QIKLEAFNYLDAAKFVPEYSNEDKAICYGITGGVAKYLSLIDPRKSIDENIIRLFFRTDGYLYDETRNLLTQEFSDIAVVNNIVEQIASGENTLNTIAGKIGEKEPTVLYSLEKLINVGLVEKKKCITEEKNKKKTQYVLKDYMFKFWYEFIPKATSVIEMGQGEIYYEKAVKPVLHSFMGSVFEEMCRYYILMKGITGEYGCFITSVGTWWGVENVADKNGDIRAQSADIDVVALSDIDKMAVIGECKFKNEKIDKGIYDTLIRRGKLITAKYKISKYIFFSLSGYTDWFETLSGEDVLLLTLDSLYE
;
A
#
# COMPACT_ATOMS: atom_id res chain seq x y z
N GLN A 1 3.11 -29.48 -5.38
CA GLN A 1 3.84 -28.43 -4.67
C GLN A 1 2.80 -27.49 -4.05
N ILE A 2 2.83 -27.29 -2.73
CA ILE A 2 1.93 -26.36 -2.04
C ILE A 2 2.68 -25.03 -1.98
N LYS A 3 2.11 -23.96 -2.56
CA LYS A 3 2.61 -22.60 -2.40
C LYS A 3 2.02 -22.03 -1.13
N LEU A 4 2.87 -21.66 -0.17
CA LEU A 4 2.45 -20.91 1.02
C LEU A 4 2.40 -19.42 0.67
N GLU A 5 1.22 -18.83 0.82
CA GLU A 5 1.05 -17.38 0.69
C GLU A 5 1.36 -16.70 2.03
N ALA A 6 1.71 -15.41 1.97
CA ALA A 6 1.87 -14.60 3.18
C ALA A 6 0.52 -14.48 3.92
N PHE A 7 0.58 -14.33 5.23
CA PHE A 7 -0.61 -14.05 6.04
C PHE A 7 -1.22 -12.70 5.66
N ASN A 8 -2.54 -12.60 5.72
CA ASN A 8 -3.21 -11.30 5.71
C ASN A 8 -2.95 -10.58 7.04
N TYR A 9 -3.37 -9.31 7.13
CA TYR A 9 -3.09 -8.49 8.31
C TYR A 9 -3.77 -9.01 9.60
N LEU A 10 -4.94 -9.66 9.49
CA LEU A 10 -5.65 -10.25 10.65
C LEU A 10 -4.90 -11.47 11.21
N ASP A 11 -4.40 -12.33 10.32
CA ASP A 11 -3.62 -13.50 10.75
C ASP A 11 -2.22 -13.09 11.23
N ALA A 12 -1.60 -12.09 10.61
CA ALA A 12 -0.32 -11.53 11.06
C ALA A 12 -0.42 -10.92 12.48
N ALA A 13 -1.55 -10.26 12.80
CA ALA A 13 -1.80 -9.69 14.12
C ALA A 13 -1.78 -10.73 15.27
N LYS A 14 -2.07 -12.00 14.97
CA LYS A 14 -2.03 -13.09 15.97
C LYS A 14 -0.63 -13.41 16.49
N PHE A 15 0.42 -12.97 15.80
CA PHE A 15 1.81 -13.11 16.26
C PHE A 15 2.17 -12.07 17.34
N VAL A 16 1.44 -10.96 17.40
CA VAL A 16 1.67 -9.85 18.33
C VAL A 16 0.35 -9.40 18.97
N PRO A 17 -0.35 -10.29 19.71
CA PRO A 17 -1.71 -10.05 20.18
C PRO A 17 -1.81 -8.84 21.10
N GLU A 18 -0.76 -8.56 21.88
CA GLU A 18 -0.73 -7.48 22.89
C GLU A 18 -0.37 -6.09 22.29
N TYR A 19 0.00 -6.04 21.01
CA TYR A 19 0.27 -4.77 20.36
C TYR A 19 -1.01 -3.96 20.14
N SER A 20 -0.88 -2.63 20.11
CA SER A 20 -1.93 -1.77 19.62
C SER A 20 -2.30 -2.11 18.16
N ASN A 21 -3.49 -1.77 17.70
CA ASN A 21 -3.85 -2.02 16.30
C ASN A 21 -2.94 -1.27 15.32
N GLU A 22 -2.43 -0.10 15.71
CA GLU A 22 -1.43 0.63 14.94
C GLU A 22 -0.11 -0.14 14.85
N ASP A 23 0.42 -0.65 15.96
CA ASP A 23 1.65 -1.44 15.95
C ASP A 23 1.49 -2.78 15.22
N LYS A 24 0.29 -3.40 15.28
CA LYS A 24 -0.06 -4.58 14.46
C LYS A 24 -0.01 -4.26 12.98
N ALA A 25 -0.58 -3.12 12.57
CA ALA A 25 -0.53 -2.68 11.18
C ALA A 25 0.91 -2.40 10.73
N ILE A 26 1.72 -1.71 11.55
CA ILE A 26 3.14 -1.45 11.27
C ILE A 26 3.92 -2.77 11.18
N CYS A 27 3.70 -3.70 12.12
CA CYS A 27 4.31 -5.04 12.08
C CYS A 27 4.00 -5.76 10.76
N TYR A 28 2.75 -5.72 10.31
CA TYR A 28 2.35 -6.23 8.99
C TYR A 28 3.06 -5.49 7.85
N GLY A 29 3.13 -4.17 7.92
CA GLY A 29 3.75 -3.31 6.89
C GLY A 29 5.26 -3.49 6.73
N ILE A 30 5.97 -3.97 7.75
CA ILE A 30 7.43 -4.22 7.69
C ILE A 30 7.77 -5.70 7.43
N THR A 31 6.82 -6.61 7.60
CA THR A 31 7.02 -8.06 7.45
C THR A 31 6.32 -8.64 6.22
N GLY A 32 5.38 -7.90 5.63
CA GLY A 32 4.55 -8.37 4.52
C GLY A 32 3.68 -9.58 4.87
N GLY A 33 3.47 -9.88 6.15
CA GLY A 33 2.77 -11.10 6.58
C GLY A 33 3.56 -12.40 6.35
N VAL A 34 4.83 -12.32 5.98
CA VAL A 34 5.69 -13.50 5.77
C VAL A 34 5.96 -14.19 7.09
N ALA A 35 5.57 -15.46 7.23
CA ALA A 35 5.67 -16.24 8.47
C ALA A 35 7.07 -16.19 9.11
N LYS A 36 8.12 -16.30 8.27
CA LYS A 36 9.51 -16.21 8.72
C LYS A 36 9.80 -14.87 9.39
N TYR A 37 9.41 -13.77 8.77
CA TYR A 37 9.68 -12.42 9.30
C TYR A 37 8.84 -12.12 10.53
N LEU A 38 7.59 -12.53 10.54
CA LEU A 38 6.72 -12.44 11.74
C LEU A 38 7.33 -13.20 12.94
N SER A 39 7.92 -14.38 12.71
CA SER A 39 8.57 -15.16 13.77
C SER A 39 9.82 -14.49 14.36
N LEU A 40 10.38 -13.49 13.70
CA LEU A 40 11.53 -12.71 14.20
C LEU A 40 11.11 -11.57 15.13
N ILE A 41 9.84 -11.19 15.13
CA ILE A 41 9.32 -10.15 16.03
C ILE A 41 9.31 -10.67 17.47
N ASP A 42 9.93 -9.95 18.38
CA ASP A 42 9.80 -10.21 19.82
C ASP A 42 8.59 -9.43 20.36
N PRO A 43 7.48 -10.11 20.70
CA PRO A 43 6.26 -9.44 21.13
C PRO A 43 6.38 -8.72 22.49
N ARG A 44 7.48 -8.95 23.25
CA ARG A 44 7.77 -8.26 24.53
C ARG A 44 8.45 -6.91 24.33
N LYS A 45 8.89 -6.60 23.10
CA LYS A 45 9.53 -5.34 22.71
C LYS A 45 8.53 -4.47 21.96
N SER A 46 8.73 -3.16 22.00
CA SER A 46 7.97 -2.26 21.15
C SER A 46 8.23 -2.53 19.66
N ILE A 47 7.34 -2.02 18.81
CA ILE A 47 7.53 -2.16 17.35
C ILE A 47 8.80 -1.43 16.91
N ASP A 48 9.11 -0.25 17.48
CA ASP A 48 10.34 0.51 17.20
C ASP A 48 11.60 -0.30 17.53
N GLU A 49 11.66 -0.92 18.72
CA GLU A 49 12.79 -1.77 19.11
C GLU A 49 12.98 -2.96 18.17
N ASN A 50 11.88 -3.56 17.69
CA ASN A 50 11.94 -4.65 16.71
C ASN A 50 12.45 -4.15 15.36
N ILE A 51 11.98 -3.00 14.87
CA ILE A 51 12.46 -2.41 13.63
C ILE A 51 13.96 -2.12 13.72
N ILE A 52 14.41 -1.45 14.78
CA ILE A 52 15.84 -1.14 14.99
C ILE A 52 16.67 -2.42 15.00
N ARG A 53 16.27 -3.40 15.79
CA ARG A 53 16.98 -4.67 15.93
C ARG A 53 17.09 -5.47 14.64
N LEU A 54 16.04 -5.47 13.83
CA LEU A 54 15.97 -6.30 12.64
C LEU A 54 16.59 -5.64 11.40
N PHE A 55 16.46 -4.32 11.26
CA PHE A 55 16.84 -3.60 10.04
C PHE A 55 18.00 -2.62 10.21
N PHE A 56 18.19 -2.01 11.39
CA PHE A 56 19.13 -0.91 11.59
C PHE A 56 20.37 -1.30 12.39
N ARG A 57 20.72 -2.57 12.35
CA ARG A 57 21.95 -3.14 12.91
C ARG A 57 22.60 -4.04 11.90
N THR A 58 23.94 -4.06 11.84
CA THR A 58 24.69 -4.94 10.91
C THR A 58 24.50 -6.44 11.21
N ASP A 59 24.17 -6.80 12.46
CA ASP A 59 23.80 -8.15 12.88
C ASP A 59 22.28 -8.42 12.81
N GLY A 60 21.47 -7.44 12.35
CA GLY A 60 20.04 -7.55 12.19
C GLY A 60 19.68 -8.50 11.04
N TYR A 61 18.79 -9.46 11.30
CA TYR A 61 18.44 -10.49 10.31
C TYR A 61 17.95 -9.91 8.97
N LEU A 62 17.16 -8.82 9.00
CA LEU A 62 16.58 -8.23 7.81
C LEU A 62 17.47 -7.14 7.17
N TYR A 63 18.63 -6.83 7.76
CA TYR A 63 19.58 -5.87 7.21
C TYR A 63 20.10 -6.29 5.83
N ASP A 64 20.53 -7.56 5.70
CA ASP A 64 21.06 -8.12 4.44
C ASP A 64 20.08 -9.05 3.71
N GLU A 65 18.89 -9.33 4.27
CA GLU A 65 17.97 -10.34 3.75
C GLU A 65 17.56 -10.06 2.30
N THR A 66 17.27 -8.81 1.97
CA THR A 66 16.89 -8.40 0.60
C THR A 66 18.00 -8.74 -0.40
N ARG A 67 19.26 -8.44 -0.07
CA ARG A 67 20.41 -8.74 -0.92
C ARG A 67 20.61 -10.25 -1.06
N ASN A 68 20.47 -10.98 0.04
CA ASN A 68 20.60 -12.44 0.07
C ASN A 68 19.56 -13.11 -0.83
N LEU A 69 18.29 -12.70 -0.71
CA LEU A 69 17.19 -13.23 -1.53
C LEU A 69 17.40 -12.94 -3.03
N LEU A 70 17.75 -11.71 -3.39
CA LEU A 70 18.03 -11.39 -4.79
C LEU A 70 19.21 -12.20 -5.35
N THR A 71 20.24 -12.44 -4.54
CA THR A 71 21.42 -13.24 -4.96
C THR A 71 21.04 -14.71 -5.17
N GLN A 72 20.12 -15.24 -4.39
CA GLN A 72 19.67 -16.64 -4.53
C GLN A 72 18.76 -16.87 -5.73
N GLU A 73 17.90 -15.88 -6.03
CA GLU A 73 16.83 -16.02 -7.04
C GLU A 73 17.27 -15.55 -8.44
N PHE A 74 18.27 -14.66 -8.56
CA PHE A 74 18.61 -14.02 -9.81
C PHE A 74 20.10 -14.11 -10.15
N SER A 75 20.39 -14.37 -11.43
CA SER A 75 21.76 -14.36 -11.96
C SER A 75 22.24 -12.95 -12.33
N ASP A 76 21.34 -12.08 -12.76
CA ASP A 76 21.63 -10.69 -13.11
C ASP A 76 21.15 -9.74 -12.01
N ILE A 77 21.86 -9.77 -10.90
CA ILE A 77 21.50 -9.07 -9.67
C ILE A 77 21.50 -7.55 -9.89
N ALA A 78 22.44 -7.02 -10.70
CA ALA A 78 22.58 -5.58 -10.89
C ALA A 78 21.35 -4.97 -11.57
N VAL A 79 20.89 -5.56 -12.67
CA VAL A 79 19.69 -5.09 -13.38
C VAL A 79 18.45 -5.25 -12.52
N VAL A 80 18.30 -6.40 -11.86
CA VAL A 80 17.14 -6.67 -10.99
C VAL A 80 17.11 -5.70 -9.81
N ASN A 81 18.24 -5.46 -9.14
CA ASN A 81 18.32 -4.49 -8.05
C ASN A 81 17.94 -3.07 -8.49
N ASN A 82 18.48 -2.63 -9.65
CA ASN A 82 18.14 -1.31 -10.19
C ASN A 82 16.65 -1.19 -10.50
N ILE A 83 16.01 -2.22 -11.06
CA ILE A 83 14.56 -2.25 -11.31
C ILE A 83 13.79 -2.10 -10.00
N VAL A 84 14.12 -2.90 -8.99
CA VAL A 84 13.44 -2.88 -7.68
C VAL A 84 13.62 -1.51 -7.01
N GLU A 85 14.81 -0.93 -7.07
CA GLU A 85 15.10 0.41 -6.56
C GLU A 85 14.26 1.49 -7.24
N GLN A 86 14.12 1.43 -8.58
CA GLN A 86 13.27 2.39 -9.30
C GLN A 86 11.79 2.24 -8.91
N ILE A 87 11.29 1.01 -8.76
CA ILE A 87 9.91 0.78 -8.31
C ILE A 87 9.72 1.30 -6.88
N ALA A 88 10.68 1.07 -5.98
CA ALA A 88 10.65 1.59 -4.61
C ALA A 88 10.67 3.13 -4.57
N SER A 89 11.35 3.77 -5.51
CA SER A 89 11.39 5.23 -5.63
C SER A 89 10.15 5.85 -6.31
N GLY A 90 9.16 5.01 -6.73
CA GLY A 90 7.88 5.45 -7.28
C GLY A 90 7.76 5.35 -8.80
N GLU A 91 8.82 4.91 -9.52
CA GLU A 91 8.72 4.63 -10.95
C GLU A 91 7.92 3.33 -11.16
N ASN A 92 6.77 3.43 -11.79
CA ASN A 92 5.82 2.31 -11.81
C ASN A 92 5.40 1.85 -13.20
N THR A 93 5.94 2.45 -14.28
CA THR A 93 5.65 2.00 -15.65
C THR A 93 6.89 1.40 -16.30
N LEU A 94 6.69 0.46 -17.24
CA LEU A 94 7.80 -0.17 -17.97
C LEU A 94 8.72 0.87 -18.62
N ASN A 95 8.14 1.87 -19.25
CA ASN A 95 8.89 2.91 -19.95
C ASN A 95 9.73 3.77 -18.99
N THR A 96 9.14 4.22 -17.86
CA THR A 96 9.88 5.05 -16.90
C THR A 96 11.00 4.26 -16.22
N ILE A 97 10.75 3.00 -15.83
CA ILE A 97 11.76 2.12 -15.24
C ILE A 97 12.92 1.92 -16.24
N ALA A 98 12.62 1.51 -17.48
CA ALA A 98 13.62 1.27 -18.51
C ALA A 98 14.46 2.53 -18.81
N GLY A 99 13.80 3.68 -18.94
CA GLY A 99 14.48 4.96 -19.15
C GLY A 99 15.43 5.36 -18.01
N LYS A 100 15.02 5.12 -16.75
CA LYS A 100 15.83 5.46 -15.57
C LYS A 100 17.07 4.60 -15.40
N ILE A 101 16.97 3.30 -15.70
CA ILE A 101 18.12 2.39 -15.58
C ILE A 101 18.97 2.31 -16.84
N GLY A 102 18.55 2.95 -17.95
CA GLY A 102 19.28 2.94 -19.22
C GLY A 102 19.21 1.62 -19.98
N GLU A 103 18.20 0.79 -19.71
CA GLU A 103 18.01 -0.52 -20.33
C GLU A 103 16.87 -0.50 -21.36
N LYS A 104 16.88 -1.48 -22.29
CA LYS A 104 15.79 -1.66 -23.26
C LYS A 104 14.54 -2.24 -22.58
N GLU A 105 13.35 -1.77 -22.96
CA GLU A 105 12.07 -2.28 -22.42
C GLU A 105 11.95 -3.82 -22.44
N PRO A 106 12.34 -4.56 -23.48
CA PRO A 106 12.27 -6.03 -23.45
C PRO A 106 13.13 -6.67 -22.35
N THR A 107 14.32 -6.13 -22.06
CA THR A 107 15.19 -6.62 -20.96
C THR A 107 14.53 -6.37 -19.61
N VAL A 108 14.01 -5.16 -19.42
CA VAL A 108 13.29 -4.79 -18.18
C VAL A 108 12.04 -5.64 -18.00
N LEU A 109 11.26 -5.82 -19.06
CA LEU A 109 10.02 -6.63 -19.01
C LEU A 109 10.34 -8.09 -18.61
N TYR A 110 11.39 -8.68 -19.16
CA TYR A 110 11.82 -10.04 -18.80
C TYR A 110 12.19 -10.15 -17.31
N SER A 111 12.93 -9.16 -16.79
CA SER A 111 13.28 -9.14 -15.36
C SER A 111 12.07 -8.87 -14.47
N LEU A 112 11.15 -8.00 -14.89
CA LEU A 112 9.88 -7.77 -14.19
C LEU A 112 9.03 -9.05 -14.13
N GLU A 113 8.96 -9.84 -15.20
CA GLU A 113 8.22 -11.10 -15.21
C GLU A 113 8.82 -12.10 -14.22
N LYS A 114 10.15 -12.16 -14.10
CA LYS A 114 10.80 -12.98 -13.07
C LYS A 114 10.47 -12.49 -11.66
N LEU A 115 10.56 -11.17 -11.41
CA LEU A 115 10.21 -10.57 -10.12
C LEU A 115 8.74 -10.83 -9.73
N ILE A 116 7.83 -10.85 -10.72
CA ILE A 116 6.42 -11.21 -10.50
C ILE A 116 6.28 -12.69 -10.16
N ASN A 117 6.98 -13.56 -10.86
CA ASN A 117 6.92 -15.02 -10.61
C ASN A 117 7.40 -15.41 -9.20
N VAL A 118 8.42 -14.72 -8.69
CA VAL A 118 8.88 -14.92 -7.29
C VAL A 118 8.05 -14.15 -6.27
N GLY A 119 7.10 -13.32 -6.70
CA GLY A 119 6.17 -12.61 -5.82
C GLY A 119 6.70 -11.30 -5.21
N LEU A 120 7.82 -10.77 -5.68
CA LEU A 120 8.38 -9.50 -5.21
C LEU A 120 7.69 -8.28 -5.82
N VAL A 121 7.24 -8.40 -7.05
CA VAL A 121 6.54 -7.34 -7.79
C VAL A 121 5.17 -7.84 -8.23
N GLU A 122 4.22 -6.95 -8.33
CA GLU A 122 2.92 -7.22 -8.95
C GLU A 122 2.57 -6.20 -10.04
N LYS A 123 1.72 -6.64 -10.98
CA LYS A 123 1.10 -5.76 -11.98
C LYS A 123 -0.21 -5.22 -11.42
N LYS A 124 -0.27 -3.94 -11.10
CA LYS A 124 -1.53 -3.25 -10.81
C LYS A 124 -2.16 -2.73 -12.10
N LYS A 125 -3.47 -2.90 -12.19
CA LYS A 125 -4.28 -2.39 -13.28
C LYS A 125 -5.38 -1.50 -12.72
N CYS A 126 -5.70 -0.42 -13.43
CA CYS A 126 -6.87 0.37 -13.10
C CYS A 126 -8.13 -0.51 -13.19
N ILE A 127 -8.86 -0.64 -12.07
CA ILE A 127 -9.95 -1.62 -11.93
C ILE A 127 -11.07 -1.46 -12.96
N THR A 128 -11.31 -0.25 -13.46
CA THR A 128 -12.32 0.02 -14.48
C THR A 128 -11.79 -0.16 -15.91
N GLU A 129 -10.49 -0.36 -16.09
CA GLU A 129 -9.80 -0.40 -17.39
C GLU A 129 -8.74 -1.52 -17.45
N GLU A 130 -9.01 -2.69 -16.89
CA GLU A 130 -8.05 -3.81 -16.80
C GLU A 130 -7.45 -4.26 -18.14
N LYS A 131 -8.17 -4.05 -19.25
CA LYS A 131 -7.71 -4.38 -20.61
C LYS A 131 -6.75 -3.32 -21.18
N ASN A 132 -6.67 -2.15 -20.58
CA ASN A 132 -5.83 -1.06 -21.04
C ASN A 132 -4.37 -1.25 -20.59
N LYS A 133 -3.54 -1.78 -21.50
CA LYS A 133 -2.11 -2.03 -21.22
C LYS A 133 -1.33 -0.76 -20.84
N LYS A 134 -1.76 0.42 -21.30
CA LYS A 134 -1.12 1.70 -20.96
C LYS A 134 -1.36 2.10 -19.50
N LYS A 135 -2.39 1.54 -18.85
CA LYS A 135 -2.71 1.72 -17.42
C LYS A 135 -2.22 0.51 -16.61
N THR A 136 -1.03 -0.02 -16.91
CA THR A 136 -0.37 -1.04 -16.10
C THR A 136 0.73 -0.38 -15.28
N GLN A 137 0.72 -0.64 -13.99
CA GLN A 137 1.76 -0.22 -13.04
C GLN A 137 2.44 -1.45 -12.44
N TYR A 138 3.72 -1.33 -12.14
CA TYR A 138 4.50 -2.33 -11.43
C TYR A 138 4.79 -1.79 -10.03
N VAL A 139 4.44 -2.55 -9.01
CA VAL A 139 4.62 -2.13 -7.60
C VAL A 139 5.27 -3.26 -6.82
N LEU A 140 6.00 -2.92 -5.77
CA LEU A 140 6.52 -3.91 -4.83
C LEU A 140 5.34 -4.52 -4.06
N LYS A 141 5.21 -5.85 -4.18
CA LYS A 141 4.21 -6.64 -3.45
C LYS A 141 4.71 -6.99 -2.04
N ASP A 142 6.00 -7.25 -1.90
CA ASP A 142 6.62 -7.58 -0.63
C ASP A 142 6.92 -6.31 0.17
N TYR A 143 6.25 -6.14 1.32
CA TYR A 143 6.39 -4.94 2.14
C TYR A 143 7.72 -4.87 2.88
N MET A 144 8.36 -6.01 3.21
CA MET A 144 9.70 -6.01 3.80
C MET A 144 10.71 -5.44 2.79
N PHE A 145 10.63 -5.86 1.52
CA PHE A 145 11.43 -5.27 0.43
C PHE A 145 11.14 -3.78 0.28
N LYS A 146 9.87 -3.38 0.29
CA LYS A 146 9.48 -1.97 0.18
C LYS A 146 10.09 -1.13 1.31
N PHE A 147 9.99 -1.60 2.56
CA PHE A 147 10.59 -0.95 3.73
C PHE A 147 12.12 -0.88 3.60
N TRP A 148 12.74 -1.97 3.21
CA TRP A 148 14.19 -2.05 3.06
C TRP A 148 14.71 -1.05 2.03
N TYR A 149 14.15 -1.05 0.81
CA TYR A 149 14.59 -0.15 -0.26
C TYR A 149 14.32 1.33 0.04
N GLU A 150 13.26 1.62 0.78
CA GLU A 150 12.96 2.99 1.19
C GLU A 150 13.97 3.56 2.16
N PHE A 151 14.46 2.75 3.12
CA PHE A 151 15.20 3.26 4.26
C PHE A 151 16.65 2.75 4.37
N ILE A 152 16.93 1.48 4.10
CA ILE A 152 18.21 0.87 4.44
C ILE A 152 19.37 1.32 3.54
N PRO A 153 19.24 1.43 2.20
CA PRO A 153 20.33 1.90 1.36
C PRO A 153 20.83 3.30 1.73
N LYS A 154 19.92 4.18 2.15
CA LYS A 154 20.24 5.54 2.60
C LYS A 154 20.94 5.57 3.96
N ALA A 155 20.82 4.52 4.75
CA ALA A 155 21.31 4.41 6.12
C ALA A 155 22.59 3.58 6.27
N THR A 156 23.05 2.89 5.23
CA THR A 156 24.11 1.86 5.28
C THR A 156 25.34 2.34 6.05
N SER A 157 25.94 3.47 5.70
CA SER A 157 27.15 3.97 6.38
C SER A 157 26.90 4.29 7.86
N VAL A 158 25.70 4.80 8.20
CA VAL A 158 25.35 5.15 9.60
C VAL A 158 25.12 3.87 10.41
N ILE A 159 24.51 2.85 9.81
CA ILE A 159 24.30 1.53 10.43
C ILE A 159 25.65 0.85 10.68
N GLU A 160 26.56 0.87 9.70
CA GLU A 160 27.91 0.29 9.83
C GLU A 160 28.75 0.97 10.92
N MET A 161 28.50 2.26 11.19
CA MET A 161 29.09 3.00 12.32
C MET A 161 28.41 2.70 13.66
N GLY A 162 27.42 1.80 13.72
CA GLY A 162 26.69 1.46 14.94
C GLY A 162 25.67 2.53 15.37
N GLN A 163 25.29 3.45 14.50
CA GLN A 163 24.37 4.57 14.80
C GLN A 163 22.99 4.40 14.13
N GLY A 164 22.60 3.18 13.78
CA GLY A 164 21.34 2.88 13.08
C GLY A 164 20.10 3.30 13.87
N GLU A 165 20.13 3.17 15.21
CA GLU A 165 19.04 3.63 16.09
C GLU A 165 18.80 5.14 15.96
N ILE A 166 19.86 5.95 15.96
CA ILE A 166 19.74 7.40 15.78
C ILE A 166 19.16 7.76 14.42
N TYR A 167 19.58 7.02 13.39
CA TYR A 167 19.02 7.21 12.04
C TYR A 167 17.53 6.87 12.03
N TYR A 168 17.13 5.74 12.62
CA TYR A 168 15.74 5.35 12.74
C TYR A 168 14.88 6.46 13.38
N GLU A 169 15.27 6.91 14.57
CA GLU A 169 14.51 7.92 15.31
C GLU A 169 14.37 9.25 14.55
N LYS A 170 15.43 9.68 13.84
CA LYS A 170 15.46 10.97 13.17
C LYS A 170 14.93 10.98 11.75
N ALA A 171 15.09 9.89 11.00
CA ALA A 171 14.84 9.86 9.57
C ALA A 171 13.70 8.90 9.17
N VAL A 172 13.45 7.83 9.92
CA VAL A 172 12.46 6.80 9.56
C VAL A 172 11.16 6.99 10.32
N LYS A 173 11.24 7.04 11.63
CA LYS A 173 10.06 7.15 12.51
C LYS A 173 9.14 8.34 12.17
N PRO A 174 9.65 9.55 11.86
CA PRO A 174 8.78 10.67 11.49
C PRO A 174 8.00 10.47 10.19
N VAL A 175 8.46 9.60 9.29
CA VAL A 175 7.83 9.33 8.00
C VAL A 175 7.17 7.94 7.92
N LEU A 176 7.21 7.17 9.01
CA LEU A 176 6.69 5.80 9.04
C LEU A 176 5.20 5.73 8.70
N HIS A 177 4.39 6.68 9.18
CA HIS A 177 2.97 6.74 8.82
C HIS A 177 2.76 7.01 7.32
N SER A 178 3.64 7.80 6.69
CA SER A 178 3.57 8.02 5.25
C SER A 178 3.91 6.75 4.47
N PHE A 179 4.92 5.99 4.92
CA PHE A 179 5.25 4.68 4.37
C PHE A 179 4.07 3.71 4.48
N MET A 180 3.38 3.71 5.63
CA MET A 180 2.23 2.85 5.89
C MET A 180 1.00 3.15 5.02
N GLY A 181 0.93 4.31 4.37
CA GLY A 181 -0.23 4.71 3.57
C GLY A 181 -0.68 3.62 2.60
N SER A 182 0.22 3.13 1.74
CA SER A 182 -0.11 2.10 0.75
C SER A 182 -0.35 0.70 1.36
N VAL A 183 0.22 0.41 2.52
CA VAL A 183 -0.08 -0.82 3.29
C VAL A 183 -1.51 -0.75 3.82
N PHE A 184 -1.88 0.38 4.39
CA PHE A 184 -3.22 0.62 4.91
C PHE A 184 -4.29 0.57 3.83
N GLU A 185 -4.03 1.15 2.65
CA GLU A 185 -4.93 1.01 1.49
C GLU A 185 -5.19 -0.47 1.14
N GLU A 186 -4.16 -1.33 1.17
CA GLU A 186 -4.32 -2.76 0.88
C GLU A 186 -5.12 -3.47 1.98
N MET A 187 -4.88 -3.12 3.25
CA MET A 187 -5.70 -3.62 4.37
C MET A 187 -7.17 -3.21 4.20
N CYS A 188 -7.44 -1.96 3.81
CA CYS A 188 -8.79 -1.46 3.54
C CYS A 188 -9.45 -2.20 2.36
N ARG A 189 -8.70 -2.43 1.27
CA ARG A 189 -9.20 -3.21 0.12
C ARG A 189 -9.55 -4.64 0.52
N TYR A 190 -8.71 -5.29 1.32
CA TYR A 190 -8.99 -6.62 1.83
C TYR A 190 -10.25 -6.62 2.72
N TYR A 191 -10.38 -5.66 3.62
CA TYR A 191 -11.56 -5.51 4.49
C TYR A 191 -12.84 -5.35 3.66
N ILE A 192 -12.84 -4.45 2.66
CA ILE A 192 -14.00 -4.23 1.79
C ILE A 192 -14.35 -5.49 1.01
N LEU A 193 -13.37 -6.24 0.52
CA LEU A 193 -13.62 -7.50 -0.17
C LEU A 193 -14.30 -8.50 0.75
N MET A 194 -13.77 -8.71 1.95
CA MET A 194 -14.29 -9.69 2.91
C MET A 194 -15.73 -9.38 3.35
N LYS A 195 -16.02 -8.12 3.64
CA LYS A 195 -17.38 -7.68 4.01
C LYS A 195 -18.32 -7.62 2.79
N GLY A 196 -17.80 -7.24 1.63
CA GLY A 196 -18.58 -7.05 0.41
C GLY A 196 -19.06 -8.34 -0.25
N ILE A 197 -18.32 -9.44 -0.14
CA ILE A 197 -18.79 -10.76 -0.64
C ILE A 197 -19.98 -11.32 0.18
N THR A 198 -20.27 -10.77 1.34
CA THR A 198 -21.45 -11.10 2.14
C THR A 198 -22.64 -10.16 1.87
N GLY A 199 -22.47 -9.16 0.99
CA GLY A 199 -23.51 -8.19 0.62
C GLY A 199 -23.71 -7.05 1.61
N GLU A 200 -22.78 -6.83 2.55
CA GLU A 200 -22.89 -5.83 3.62
C GLU A 200 -23.08 -4.39 3.09
N TYR A 201 -22.61 -4.11 1.86
CA TYR A 201 -22.71 -2.79 1.24
C TYR A 201 -23.91 -2.63 0.28
N GLY A 202 -24.90 -3.52 0.38
CA GLY A 202 -26.10 -3.49 -0.47
C GLY A 202 -25.88 -4.00 -1.88
N CYS A 203 -24.72 -4.60 -2.16
CA CYS A 203 -24.39 -5.27 -3.43
C CYS A 203 -23.34 -6.37 -3.20
N PHE A 204 -23.29 -7.34 -4.11
CA PHE A 204 -22.31 -8.43 -4.04
C PHE A 204 -21.01 -8.00 -4.73
N ILE A 205 -19.95 -7.70 -3.95
CA ILE A 205 -18.67 -7.27 -4.48
C ILE A 205 -17.96 -8.44 -5.19
N THR A 206 -17.62 -8.25 -6.46
CA THR A 206 -16.94 -9.23 -7.31
C THR A 206 -15.45 -8.94 -7.49
N SER A 207 -15.04 -7.68 -7.34
CA SER A 207 -13.64 -7.28 -7.47
C SER A 207 -13.34 -6.02 -6.66
N VAL A 208 -12.10 -5.89 -6.19
CA VAL A 208 -11.61 -4.70 -5.47
C VAL A 208 -10.25 -4.31 -6.03
N GLY A 209 -10.02 -3.02 -6.17
CA GLY A 209 -8.76 -2.47 -6.65
C GLY A 209 -8.68 -0.96 -6.45
N THR A 210 -7.80 -0.33 -7.21
CA THR A 210 -7.59 1.12 -7.24
C THR A 210 -8.02 1.68 -8.59
N TRP A 211 -8.56 2.86 -8.59
CA TRP A 211 -8.81 3.60 -9.83
C TRP A 211 -7.83 4.77 -9.93
N TRP A 212 -7.31 5.03 -11.15
CA TRP A 212 -6.53 6.24 -11.44
C TRP A 212 -6.81 6.74 -12.84
N GLY A 213 -6.72 8.07 -12.98
CA GLY A 213 -7.03 8.74 -14.23
C GLY A 213 -6.72 10.22 -14.18
N VAL A 214 -7.52 10.99 -14.89
CA VAL A 214 -7.43 12.45 -14.93
C VAL A 214 -8.78 13.04 -14.56
N GLU A 215 -8.77 14.05 -13.71
CA GLU A 215 -9.92 14.89 -13.41
C GLU A 215 -9.68 16.33 -13.88
N ASN A 216 -10.75 17.03 -14.22
CA ASN A 216 -10.73 18.44 -14.54
C ASN A 216 -11.20 19.25 -13.33
N VAL A 217 -10.34 20.09 -12.78
CA VAL A 217 -10.62 20.90 -11.60
C VAL A 217 -10.42 22.37 -11.93
N ALA A 218 -11.37 23.21 -11.50
CA ALA A 218 -11.23 24.65 -11.60
C ALA A 218 -10.20 25.15 -10.57
N ASP A 219 -9.25 25.95 -11.02
CA ASP A 219 -8.31 26.64 -10.13
C ASP A 219 -8.98 27.86 -9.45
N LYS A 220 -8.22 28.58 -8.62
CA LYS A 220 -8.72 29.75 -7.89
C LYS A 220 -9.22 30.88 -8.80
N ASN A 221 -8.83 30.90 -10.07
CA ASN A 221 -9.25 31.89 -11.08
C ASN A 221 -10.44 31.41 -11.92
N GLY A 222 -10.90 30.17 -11.71
CA GLY A 222 -11.96 29.54 -12.49
C GLY A 222 -11.48 28.83 -13.76
N ASP A 223 -10.17 28.79 -14.02
CA ASP A 223 -9.60 28.08 -15.17
C ASP A 223 -9.62 26.56 -14.91
N ILE A 224 -10.13 25.79 -15.87
CA ILE A 224 -10.19 24.33 -15.79
C ILE A 224 -8.82 23.74 -16.14
N ARG A 225 -8.23 22.98 -15.22
CA ARG A 225 -6.97 22.26 -15.43
C ARG A 225 -7.15 20.77 -15.24
N ALA A 226 -6.53 20.01 -16.14
CA ALA A 226 -6.43 18.58 -16.01
C ALA A 226 -5.35 18.22 -14.99
N GLN A 227 -5.68 17.37 -14.00
CA GLN A 227 -4.74 16.86 -13.01
C GLN A 227 -4.92 15.37 -12.80
N SER A 228 -3.87 14.69 -12.35
CA SER A 228 -3.95 13.29 -11.95
C SER A 228 -4.91 13.10 -10.79
N ALA A 229 -5.67 12.02 -10.84
CA ALA A 229 -6.62 11.64 -9.81
C ALA A 229 -6.57 10.13 -9.58
N ASP A 230 -6.79 9.73 -8.35
CA ASP A 230 -6.88 8.33 -7.92
C ASP A 230 -8.01 8.15 -6.91
N ILE A 231 -8.43 6.91 -6.72
CA ILE A 231 -9.33 6.48 -5.65
C ILE A 231 -8.72 5.24 -5.04
N ASP A 232 -8.40 5.28 -3.75
CA ASP A 232 -7.63 4.27 -3.04
C ASP A 232 -8.32 2.90 -3.03
N VAL A 233 -9.63 2.90 -2.84
CA VAL A 233 -10.46 1.70 -2.82
C VAL A 233 -11.63 1.87 -3.78
N VAL A 234 -11.70 0.99 -4.77
CA VAL A 234 -12.86 0.84 -5.65
C VAL A 234 -13.26 -0.63 -5.65
N ALA A 235 -14.43 -0.90 -5.10
CA ALA A 235 -15.00 -2.25 -5.09
C ALA A 235 -16.21 -2.29 -6.03
N LEU A 236 -16.23 -3.27 -6.94
CA LEU A 236 -17.22 -3.36 -8.00
C LEU A 236 -18.09 -4.60 -7.82
N SER A 237 -19.39 -4.42 -8.05
CA SER A 237 -20.33 -5.48 -8.34
C SER A 237 -20.68 -5.46 -9.83
N ASP A 238 -20.10 -6.37 -10.59
CA ASP A 238 -20.45 -6.52 -12.00
C ASP A 238 -21.86 -7.08 -12.20
N ILE A 239 -22.39 -7.76 -11.18
CA ILE A 239 -23.74 -8.34 -11.18
C ILE A 239 -24.77 -7.24 -10.99
N ASP A 240 -24.61 -6.44 -9.93
CA ASP A 240 -25.58 -5.41 -9.53
C ASP A 240 -25.35 -4.07 -10.25
N LYS A 241 -24.23 -3.92 -10.98
CA LYS A 241 -23.76 -2.66 -11.56
C LYS A 241 -23.61 -1.55 -10.53
N MET A 242 -23.12 -1.92 -9.36
CA MET A 242 -22.88 -1.02 -8.22
C MET A 242 -21.39 -0.96 -7.88
N ALA A 243 -21.02 0.12 -7.23
CA ALA A 243 -19.65 0.32 -6.73
C ALA A 243 -19.67 0.88 -5.31
N VAL A 244 -18.68 0.46 -4.53
CA VAL A 244 -18.28 1.08 -3.27
C VAL A 244 -16.94 1.75 -3.50
N ILE A 245 -16.78 3.01 -3.08
CA ILE A 245 -15.52 3.72 -3.19
C ILE A 245 -15.06 4.22 -1.85
N GLY A 246 -13.74 4.25 -1.66
CA GLY A 246 -13.15 4.64 -0.38
C GLY A 246 -11.86 5.43 -0.51
N GLU A 247 -11.60 6.23 0.51
CA GLU A 247 -10.38 7.01 0.73
C GLU A 247 -9.73 6.57 2.04
N CYS A 248 -8.40 6.41 2.04
CA CYS A 248 -7.62 5.88 3.15
C CYS A 248 -6.60 6.90 3.65
N LYS A 249 -6.58 7.15 4.96
CA LYS A 249 -5.62 8.07 5.59
C LYS A 249 -4.96 7.44 6.82
N PHE A 250 -3.70 7.01 6.65
CA PHE A 250 -2.86 6.53 7.76
C PHE A 250 -1.96 7.69 8.23
N LYS A 251 -2.56 8.69 8.88
CA LYS A 251 -1.90 9.91 9.34
C LYS A 251 -2.43 10.33 10.70
N ASN A 252 -1.63 11.10 11.45
CA ASN A 252 -2.04 11.71 12.73
C ASN A 252 -2.97 12.92 12.57
N GLU A 253 -3.64 13.04 11.42
CA GLU A 253 -4.57 14.11 11.11
C GLU A 253 -5.95 13.51 10.85
N LYS A 254 -7.00 14.17 11.37
CA LYS A 254 -8.39 13.78 11.13
C LYS A 254 -8.78 14.02 9.68
N ILE A 255 -9.59 13.13 9.13
CA ILE A 255 -10.22 13.34 7.82
C ILE A 255 -11.21 14.50 7.93
N ASP A 256 -11.12 15.44 6.99
CA ASP A 256 -11.95 16.66 6.94
C ASP A 256 -12.90 16.67 5.74
N LYS A 257 -13.70 17.76 5.66
CA LYS A 257 -14.62 18.03 4.54
C LYS A 257 -13.92 18.06 3.18
N GLY A 258 -12.70 18.56 3.10
CA GLY A 258 -11.95 18.65 1.83
C GLY A 258 -11.67 17.29 1.22
N ILE A 259 -11.32 16.31 2.06
CA ILE A 259 -11.12 14.90 1.65
C ILE A 259 -12.46 14.29 1.21
N TYR A 260 -13.54 14.55 1.95
CA TYR A 260 -14.89 14.12 1.56
C TYR A 260 -15.29 14.67 0.19
N ASP A 261 -15.21 15.98 -0.01
CA ASP A 261 -15.58 16.64 -1.27
C ASP A 261 -14.76 16.08 -2.45
N THR A 262 -13.49 15.72 -2.20
CA THR A 262 -12.60 15.13 -3.20
C THR A 262 -13.08 13.74 -3.61
N LEU A 263 -13.40 12.86 -2.66
CA LEU A 263 -13.88 11.51 -2.97
C LEU A 263 -15.23 11.56 -3.70
N ILE A 264 -16.17 12.41 -3.26
CA ILE A 264 -17.48 12.59 -3.92
C ILE A 264 -17.29 13.06 -5.37
N ARG A 265 -16.39 14.03 -5.59
CA ARG A 265 -16.08 14.54 -6.94
C ARG A 265 -15.48 13.44 -7.82
N ARG A 266 -14.48 12.72 -7.32
CA ARG A 266 -13.81 11.63 -8.04
C ARG A 266 -14.73 10.46 -8.31
N GLY A 267 -15.67 10.18 -7.40
CA GLY A 267 -16.70 9.16 -7.60
C GLY A 267 -17.49 9.36 -8.90
N LYS A 268 -17.75 10.59 -9.30
CA LYS A 268 -18.45 10.90 -10.56
C LYS A 268 -17.72 10.39 -11.80
N LEU A 269 -16.39 10.17 -11.72
CA LEU A 269 -15.59 9.69 -12.85
C LEU A 269 -15.84 8.21 -13.19
N ILE A 270 -16.39 7.45 -12.25
CA ILE A 270 -16.71 6.03 -12.45
C ILE A 270 -18.21 5.74 -12.64
N THR A 271 -19.09 6.73 -12.42
CA THR A 271 -20.56 6.54 -12.47
C THR A 271 -21.11 6.20 -13.86
N ALA A 272 -20.33 6.38 -14.91
CA ALA A 272 -20.76 5.99 -16.26
C ALA A 272 -21.10 4.49 -16.40
N LYS A 273 -20.54 3.62 -15.56
CA LYS A 273 -20.73 2.15 -15.60
C LYS A 273 -21.38 1.59 -14.35
N TYR A 274 -21.17 2.24 -13.19
CA TYR A 274 -21.56 1.72 -11.88
C TYR A 274 -22.26 2.79 -11.08
N LYS A 275 -23.39 2.46 -10.42
CA LYS A 275 -24.02 3.31 -9.42
C LYS A 275 -23.25 3.17 -8.11
N ILE A 276 -22.85 4.27 -7.48
CA ILE A 276 -22.17 4.21 -6.18
C ILE A 276 -23.22 3.90 -5.11
N SER A 277 -22.98 2.83 -4.33
CA SER A 277 -23.81 2.44 -3.20
C SER A 277 -23.33 3.03 -1.89
N LYS A 278 -22.00 3.11 -1.69
CA LYS A 278 -21.39 3.63 -0.47
C LYS A 278 -20.11 4.40 -0.77
N TYR A 279 -19.89 5.43 0.05
CA TYR A 279 -18.63 6.15 0.20
C TYR A 279 -18.03 5.78 1.54
N ILE A 280 -16.81 5.26 1.57
CA ILE A 280 -16.19 4.79 2.80
C ILE A 280 -14.90 5.57 3.07
N PHE A 281 -14.75 6.06 4.27
CA PHE A 281 -13.53 6.73 4.71
C PHE A 281 -12.85 5.89 5.77
N PHE A 282 -11.56 5.65 5.60
CA PHE A 282 -10.72 4.91 6.54
C PHE A 282 -9.68 5.85 7.13
N SER A 283 -9.67 5.96 8.45
CA SER A 283 -8.79 6.88 9.16
C SER A 283 -8.04 6.20 10.32
N LEU A 284 -6.76 6.55 10.46
CA LEU A 284 -6.01 6.25 11.69
C LEU A 284 -6.50 7.13 12.85
N SER A 285 -6.70 8.42 12.61
CA SER A 285 -6.93 9.45 13.66
C SER A 285 -8.36 9.96 13.73
N GLY A 286 -9.30 9.29 13.03
CA GLY A 286 -10.72 9.63 13.05
C GLY A 286 -11.07 10.83 12.15
N TYR A 287 -12.13 11.54 12.52
CA TYR A 287 -12.85 12.49 11.68
C TYR A 287 -13.04 13.81 12.39
N THR A 288 -13.17 14.91 11.63
CA THR A 288 -13.57 16.20 12.19
C THR A 288 -15.07 16.19 12.52
N ASP A 289 -15.49 17.07 13.44
CA ASP A 289 -16.89 17.19 13.89
C ASP A 289 -17.85 17.53 12.74
N TRP A 290 -17.32 18.00 11.60
CA TRP A 290 -18.12 18.23 10.38
C TRP A 290 -18.85 16.96 9.93
N PHE A 291 -18.26 15.77 10.10
CA PHE A 291 -18.89 14.50 9.71
C PHE A 291 -20.14 14.16 10.53
N GLU A 292 -20.30 14.72 11.73
CA GLU A 292 -21.53 14.57 12.54
C GLU A 292 -22.73 15.30 11.90
N THR A 293 -22.45 16.24 10.99
CA THR A 293 -23.51 16.97 10.25
C THR A 293 -24.03 16.19 9.06
N LEU A 294 -23.38 15.10 8.65
CA LEU A 294 -23.85 14.29 7.52
C LEU A 294 -25.07 13.46 7.93
N SER A 295 -26.16 13.68 7.21
CA SER A 295 -27.36 12.85 7.29
C SER A 295 -27.42 11.93 6.06
N GLY A 296 -27.37 10.62 6.24
CA GLY A 296 -27.52 9.66 5.14
C GLY A 296 -26.76 8.36 5.40
N GLU A 297 -27.31 7.26 4.88
CA GLU A 297 -26.75 5.93 5.03
C GLU A 297 -25.64 5.61 4.00
N ASP A 298 -25.33 6.57 3.10
CA ASP A 298 -24.43 6.33 1.97
C ASP A 298 -22.94 6.53 2.33
N VAL A 299 -22.65 7.10 3.51
CA VAL A 299 -21.29 7.34 4.00
C VAL A 299 -21.00 6.47 5.20
N LEU A 300 -19.87 5.75 5.13
CA LEU A 300 -19.37 4.91 6.20
C LEU A 300 -18.02 5.47 6.69
N LEU A 301 -17.89 5.60 8.01
CA LEU A 301 -16.69 6.09 8.68
C LEU A 301 -16.05 4.94 9.46
N LEU A 302 -14.89 4.48 9.05
CA LEU A 302 -14.19 3.36 9.64
C LEU A 302 -12.81 3.80 10.14
N THR A 303 -12.46 3.40 11.35
CA THR A 303 -11.13 3.62 11.90
C THR A 303 -10.24 2.40 11.65
N LEU A 304 -8.95 2.53 11.97
CA LEU A 304 -8.05 1.38 11.95
C LEU A 304 -8.58 0.25 12.86
N ASP A 305 -9.18 0.58 13.99
CA ASP A 305 -9.72 -0.42 14.93
C ASP A 305 -10.84 -1.24 14.28
N SER A 306 -11.69 -0.61 13.47
CA SER A 306 -12.76 -1.29 12.73
C SER A 306 -12.24 -2.40 11.80
N LEU A 307 -10.98 -2.32 11.34
CA LEU A 307 -10.38 -3.35 10.49
C LEU A 307 -10.01 -4.62 11.27
N TYR A 308 -9.90 -4.54 12.60
CA TYR A 308 -9.54 -5.65 13.49
C TYR A 308 -10.73 -6.24 14.25
N GLU A 309 -11.94 -5.68 14.07
CA GLU A 309 -13.22 -6.18 14.58
C GLU A 309 -13.87 -7.18 13.58
#